data_3390e672b148b09b42a51ed83ee4fc77
#
_entry.id   3390e672b148b09b42a51ed83ee4fc77
#
_cell.length_a   1.000
_cell.length_b   1.000
_cell.length_c   1.000
_cell.angle_alpha   90.00
_cell.angle_beta   90.00
_cell.angle_gamma   90.00
#
_symmetry.space_group_name_H-M   'P 1'
#
loop_
_entity.id
_entity.type
_entity.pdbx_description
1 polymer ?
#
loop_
_entity_poly.entity_id
_entity_poly.type
_entity_poly.pdbx_seq_one_letter_code
_entity_poly.pdbx_strand_id
1 'polypeptide(L)'
;MRLFASHTLVAAALATAPALLSAQQVQGVKERVFSASERVGSGGEVRIYARQGDITISEGTGSTVEFRAEKDDRRGRLDEIGFIVRKDGDGVTICAVYADDDDCDADGLERRSGRWNWGRRSLHLAMTVKVPRGVHLRTSSGNGDVSLVAGVAEARVSSGNGKVRISGVNGRVDASSGNGEVTVDNASGPVQARSGNGDVTIGTVNGPVNASSGNGDIRVRMDKLSGSDDMEFSSGNGRVEVVVPSDFSAEVEANSGNGRITTDFPITIRGKLSPSRLRGTIGNGGRRLRMSTGNGSMEIRRAT
;
A
#
# COMPACT_ATOMS: atom_id res chain seq x y z
N MET A 1 44.78 58.25 -46.08
CA MET A 1 45.16 56.88 -45.63
C MET A 1 44.14 56.51 -44.60
N ARG A 2 43.07 55.79 -44.97
CA ARG A 2 42.01 55.38 -44.11
C ARG A 2 42.06 53.88 -43.93
N LEU A 3 42.31 53.43 -42.69
CA LEU A 3 42.29 51.99 -42.25
C LEU A 3 40.84 51.57 -41.96
N PHE A 4 40.35 50.58 -42.69
CA PHE A 4 39.13 49.90 -42.42
C PHE A 4 39.43 48.72 -41.43
N ALA A 5 38.83 48.73 -40.27
CA ALA A 5 38.86 47.62 -39.34
C ALA A 5 37.65 46.72 -39.63
N SER A 6 37.90 45.49 -40.04
CA SER A 6 36.85 44.45 -40.23
C SER A 6 36.54 43.78 -38.92
N HIS A 7 35.30 43.90 -38.44
CA HIS A 7 34.80 43.17 -37.29
C HIS A 7 34.19 41.85 -37.77
N THR A 8 34.84 40.74 -37.46
CA THR A 8 34.32 39.39 -37.70
C THR A 8 33.40 39.00 -36.52
N LEU A 9 32.11 38.92 -36.78
CA LEU A 9 31.12 38.39 -35.85
C LEU A 9 31.21 36.84 -35.87
N VAL A 10 31.65 36.25 -34.76
CA VAL A 10 31.58 34.80 -34.54
C VAL A 10 30.19 34.50 -33.98
N ALA A 11 29.31 33.93 -34.77
CA ALA A 11 28.03 33.41 -34.34
C ALA A 11 28.26 32.05 -33.65
N ALA A 12 28.10 32.00 -32.31
CA ALA A 12 28.07 30.77 -31.57
C ALA A 12 26.71 30.06 -31.80
N ALA A 13 26.72 29.01 -32.60
CA ALA A 13 25.57 28.12 -32.72
C ALA A 13 25.42 27.28 -31.45
N LEU A 14 24.42 27.58 -30.62
CA LEU A 14 23.96 26.71 -29.54
C LEU A 14 23.31 25.49 -30.19
N ALA A 15 24.04 24.37 -30.24
CA ALA A 15 23.48 23.08 -30.56
C ALA A 15 22.66 22.58 -29.38
N THR A 16 21.35 22.75 -29.42
CA THR A 16 20.42 22.05 -28.55
C THR A 16 20.43 20.57 -28.96
N ALA A 17 21.17 19.76 -28.22
CA ALA A 17 21.06 18.31 -28.35
C ALA A 17 19.62 17.89 -27.95
N PRO A 18 18.90 17.13 -28.81
CA PRO A 18 17.63 16.58 -28.39
C PRO A 18 17.91 15.65 -27.24
N ALA A 19 17.18 15.85 -26.12
CA ALA A 19 17.14 14.88 -25.04
C ALA A 19 16.58 13.58 -25.64
N LEU A 20 17.46 12.61 -25.86
CA LEU A 20 17.07 11.26 -26.23
C LEU A 20 16.25 10.75 -25.04
N LEU A 21 14.92 10.66 -25.21
CA LEU A 21 14.10 9.81 -24.36
C LEU A 21 14.73 8.42 -24.47
N SER A 22 15.47 8.00 -23.45
CA SER A 22 15.98 6.65 -23.37
C SER A 22 14.76 5.73 -23.29
N ALA A 23 14.52 4.96 -24.35
CA ALA A 23 13.50 3.91 -24.34
C ALA A 23 13.74 3.04 -23.11
N GLN A 24 12.69 2.82 -22.30
CA GLN A 24 12.77 1.98 -21.11
C GLN A 24 13.21 0.59 -21.55
N GLN A 25 14.41 0.18 -21.12
CA GLN A 25 14.95 -1.13 -21.51
C GLN A 25 14.33 -2.21 -20.63
N VAL A 26 13.55 -3.10 -21.23
CA VAL A 26 13.02 -4.28 -20.58
C VAL A 26 14.12 -5.32 -20.47
N GLN A 27 14.35 -5.82 -19.26
CA GLN A 27 15.42 -6.76 -18.91
C GLN A 27 14.84 -8.11 -18.47
N GLY A 28 15.64 -9.16 -18.45
CA GLY A 28 15.28 -10.47 -17.89
C GLY A 28 14.14 -11.19 -18.60
N VAL A 29 13.83 -10.85 -19.86
CA VAL A 29 12.68 -11.41 -20.60
C VAL A 29 12.79 -12.94 -20.76
N LYS A 30 13.97 -13.45 -21.12
CA LYS A 30 14.21 -14.89 -21.34
C LYS A 30 14.75 -15.63 -20.11
N GLU A 31 15.00 -14.93 -19.04
CA GLU A 31 15.58 -15.48 -17.83
C GLU A 31 14.51 -16.03 -16.90
N ARG A 32 14.75 -17.22 -16.36
CA ARG A 32 13.89 -17.79 -15.31
C ARG A 32 14.04 -17.03 -14.00
N VAL A 33 15.25 -16.58 -13.70
CA VAL A 33 15.58 -15.79 -12.52
C VAL A 33 16.24 -14.50 -12.96
N PHE A 34 15.67 -13.39 -12.58
CA PHE A 34 16.24 -12.07 -12.79
C PHE A 34 16.60 -11.43 -11.45
N SER A 35 17.73 -10.77 -11.37
CA SER A 35 18.15 -10.04 -10.17
C SER A 35 18.73 -8.68 -10.55
N ALA A 36 18.40 -7.68 -9.74
CA ALA A 36 18.95 -6.34 -9.87
C ALA A 36 19.21 -5.73 -8.49
N SER A 37 20.08 -4.75 -8.43
CA SER A 37 20.34 -4.00 -7.21
C SER A 37 20.59 -2.54 -7.53
N GLU A 38 19.99 -1.65 -6.74
CA GLU A 38 20.08 -0.21 -6.93
C GLU A 38 20.25 0.52 -5.59
N ARG A 39 21.04 1.56 -5.57
CA ARG A 39 21.18 2.41 -4.40
C ARG A 39 20.03 3.36 -4.27
N VAL A 40 19.49 3.48 -3.06
CA VAL A 40 18.44 4.42 -2.67
C VAL A 40 19.01 5.42 -1.68
N GLY A 41 18.66 6.70 -1.86
CA GLY A 41 19.02 7.74 -0.91
C GLY A 41 18.29 7.58 0.43
N SER A 42 18.77 8.24 1.46
CA SER A 42 18.12 8.25 2.77
C SER A 42 16.73 8.88 2.65
N GLY A 43 15.69 8.14 3.07
CA GLY A 43 14.29 8.58 2.88
C GLY A 43 13.79 8.52 1.44
N GLY A 44 14.55 7.92 0.51
CA GLY A 44 14.12 7.76 -0.89
C GLY A 44 12.94 6.81 -1.02
N GLU A 45 12.25 6.90 -2.16
CA GLU A 45 11.05 6.10 -2.41
C GLU A 45 11.37 4.84 -3.23
N VAL A 46 10.91 3.68 -2.76
CA VAL A 46 10.97 2.41 -3.48
C VAL A 46 9.59 2.08 -4.00
N ARG A 47 9.46 1.95 -5.32
CA ARG A 47 8.22 1.64 -6.00
C ARG A 47 8.31 0.29 -6.68
N ILE A 48 7.31 -0.59 -6.46
CA ILE A 48 7.29 -1.94 -7.02
C ILE A 48 5.90 -2.19 -7.61
N TYR A 49 5.85 -2.45 -8.90
CA TYR A 49 4.59 -2.64 -9.60
C TYR A 49 4.59 -3.94 -10.40
N ALA A 50 3.50 -4.70 -10.28
CA ALA A 50 3.28 -5.91 -11.06
C ALA A 50 1.81 -6.05 -11.44
N ARG A 51 1.51 -6.52 -12.66
CA ARG A 51 0.15 -6.91 -13.01
C ARG A 51 -0.25 -8.22 -12.38
N GLN A 52 0.72 -9.11 -12.17
CA GLN A 52 0.53 -10.39 -11.52
C GLN A 52 1.81 -10.84 -10.83
N GLY A 53 1.67 -11.63 -9.80
CA GLY A 53 2.76 -12.22 -9.03
C GLY A 53 2.75 -11.80 -7.58
N ASP A 54 3.33 -12.65 -6.76
CA ASP A 54 3.49 -12.40 -5.35
C ASP A 54 4.70 -11.50 -5.10
N ILE A 55 4.55 -10.56 -4.18
CA ILE A 55 5.60 -9.62 -3.81
C ILE A 55 5.92 -9.80 -2.34
N THR A 56 7.14 -10.24 -2.04
CA THR A 56 7.64 -10.35 -0.67
C THR A 56 8.72 -9.30 -0.44
N ILE A 57 8.47 -8.40 0.51
CA ILE A 57 9.39 -7.33 0.84
C ILE A 57 9.90 -7.53 2.27
N SER A 58 11.21 -7.53 2.41
CA SER A 58 11.90 -7.68 3.68
C SER A 58 12.93 -6.58 3.89
N GLU A 59 13.39 -6.44 5.14
CA GLU A 59 14.45 -5.51 5.45
C GLU A 59 15.79 -5.99 4.88
N GLY A 60 16.47 -5.08 4.20
CA GLY A 60 17.84 -5.26 3.69
C GLY A 60 18.85 -4.50 4.53
N THR A 61 20.13 -4.68 4.22
CA THR A 61 21.24 -4.01 4.88
C THR A 61 21.77 -2.85 4.04
N GLY A 62 22.22 -1.78 4.68
CA GLY A 62 22.83 -0.63 4.00
C GLY A 62 21.81 0.24 3.25
N SER A 63 22.22 0.78 2.10
CA SER A 63 21.42 1.71 1.26
C SER A 63 21.05 1.14 -0.10
N THR A 64 21.03 -0.18 -0.25
CA THR A 64 20.79 -0.86 -1.53
C THR A 64 19.46 -1.60 -1.48
N VAL A 65 18.63 -1.39 -2.50
CA VAL A 65 17.47 -2.25 -2.80
C VAL A 65 17.99 -3.45 -3.59
N GLU A 66 17.73 -4.64 -3.10
CA GLU A 66 18.02 -5.89 -3.80
C GLU A 66 16.70 -6.47 -4.31
N PHE A 67 16.60 -6.71 -5.59
CA PHE A 67 15.44 -7.29 -6.26
C PHE A 67 15.80 -8.65 -6.85
N ARG A 68 14.96 -9.64 -6.64
CA ARG A 68 15.02 -10.96 -7.26
C ARG A 68 13.62 -11.38 -7.68
N ALA A 69 13.48 -11.78 -8.92
CA ALA A 69 12.24 -12.34 -9.47
C ALA A 69 12.48 -13.75 -9.99
N GLU A 70 11.53 -14.64 -9.72
CA GLU A 70 11.54 -16.01 -10.23
C GLU A 70 10.23 -16.28 -10.98
N LYS A 71 10.38 -16.75 -12.23
CA LYS A 71 9.27 -17.11 -13.12
C LYS A 71 9.07 -18.62 -13.08
N ASP A 72 7.87 -19.08 -12.72
CA ASP A 72 7.52 -20.51 -12.79
C ASP A 72 7.06 -20.86 -14.21
N ASP A 73 7.94 -21.59 -14.92
CA ASP A 73 7.80 -21.95 -16.32
C ASP A 73 7.15 -23.33 -16.52
N ARG A 74 6.08 -23.62 -15.83
CA ARG A 74 5.38 -24.91 -16.08
C ARG A 74 4.82 -25.05 -17.50
N ARG A 75 4.88 -24.00 -18.35
CA ARG A 75 4.27 -23.96 -19.70
C ARG A 75 5.11 -23.29 -20.78
N GLY A 76 6.43 -23.04 -20.56
CA GLY A 76 7.38 -22.62 -21.60
C GLY A 76 7.23 -21.20 -22.13
N ARG A 77 6.83 -20.23 -21.30
CA ARG A 77 6.61 -18.83 -21.72
C ARG A 77 7.34 -17.81 -20.86
N LEU A 78 8.63 -18.04 -20.65
CA LEU A 78 9.48 -17.09 -19.89
C LEU A 78 9.56 -15.70 -20.53
N ASP A 79 9.35 -15.63 -21.84
CA ASP A 79 9.50 -14.44 -22.66
C ASP A 79 8.31 -13.44 -22.59
N GLU A 80 7.23 -13.79 -21.90
CA GLU A 80 6.07 -12.90 -21.77
C GLU A 80 6.30 -11.77 -20.77
N ILE A 81 7.13 -11.98 -19.71
CA ILE A 81 7.38 -11.01 -18.66
C ILE A 81 8.84 -10.60 -18.62
N GLY A 82 9.07 -9.31 -18.61
CA GLY A 82 10.36 -8.70 -18.36
C GLY A 82 10.28 -7.71 -17.18
N PHE A 83 11.39 -7.08 -16.89
CA PHE A 83 11.51 -6.15 -15.79
C PHE A 83 12.06 -4.82 -16.26
N ILE A 84 11.52 -3.74 -15.75
CA ILE A 84 12.08 -2.40 -15.88
C ILE A 84 12.55 -2.00 -14.47
N VAL A 85 13.84 -1.67 -14.35
CA VAL A 85 14.42 -1.14 -13.13
C VAL A 85 14.95 0.25 -13.46
N ARG A 86 14.40 1.26 -12.79
CA ARG A 86 14.72 2.65 -13.05
C ARG A 86 15.05 3.38 -11.75
N LYS A 87 16.12 4.15 -11.80
CA LYS A 87 16.47 5.08 -10.75
C LYS A 87 15.84 6.44 -11.05
N ASP A 88 15.08 6.98 -10.10
CA ASP A 88 14.40 8.26 -10.18
C ASP A 88 14.86 9.15 -9.02
N GLY A 89 15.91 9.96 -9.25
CA GLY A 89 16.52 10.75 -8.19
C GLY A 89 17.06 9.88 -7.06
N ASP A 90 16.54 10.06 -5.84
CA ASP A 90 16.90 9.27 -4.66
C ASP A 90 16.07 7.98 -4.53
N GLY A 91 15.12 7.73 -5.44
CA GLY A 91 14.24 6.58 -5.44
C GLY A 91 14.56 5.55 -6.51
N VAL A 92 13.86 4.41 -6.43
CA VAL A 92 13.95 3.29 -7.39
C VAL A 92 12.54 2.81 -7.74
N THR A 93 12.28 2.65 -9.03
CA THR A 93 11.05 2.06 -9.55
C THR A 93 11.36 0.72 -10.22
N ILE A 94 10.66 -0.33 -9.81
CA ILE A 94 10.79 -1.70 -10.32
C ILE A 94 9.43 -2.14 -10.83
N CYS A 95 9.34 -2.51 -12.09
CA CYS A 95 8.10 -2.97 -12.71
C CYS A 95 8.30 -4.36 -13.33
N ALA A 96 7.38 -5.27 -13.03
CA ALA A 96 7.20 -6.48 -13.82
C ALA A 96 6.19 -6.19 -14.94
N VAL A 97 6.66 -6.18 -16.19
CA VAL A 97 5.91 -5.75 -17.37
C VAL A 97 5.70 -6.88 -18.35
N TYR A 98 4.59 -6.85 -19.10
CA TYR A 98 4.50 -7.63 -20.32
C TYR A 98 5.34 -6.93 -21.39
N ALA A 99 6.34 -7.64 -21.93
CA ALA A 99 7.42 -7.06 -22.71
C ALA A 99 6.96 -6.16 -23.89
N ASP A 100 5.78 -6.38 -24.44
CA ASP A 100 5.29 -5.70 -25.64
C ASP A 100 4.20 -4.64 -25.37
N ASP A 101 3.63 -4.57 -24.16
CA ASP A 101 2.37 -3.85 -23.94
C ASP A 101 2.36 -2.87 -22.76
N ASP A 102 3.32 -2.91 -21.86
CA ASP A 102 3.29 -2.12 -20.64
C ASP A 102 4.33 -1.00 -20.65
N ASP A 103 3.95 0.15 -20.15
CA ASP A 103 4.84 1.23 -19.73
C ASP A 103 4.93 1.29 -18.21
N CYS A 104 6.04 1.78 -17.70
CA CYS A 104 6.32 1.84 -16.28
C CYS A 104 6.85 3.23 -15.91
N ASP A 105 6.16 3.91 -15.03
CA ASP A 105 6.60 5.19 -14.49
C ASP A 105 6.45 5.24 -12.95
N ALA A 106 6.62 6.43 -12.39
CA ALA A 106 6.50 6.64 -10.95
C ALA A 106 5.07 6.43 -10.43
N ASP A 107 4.06 6.55 -11.27
CA ASP A 107 2.65 6.43 -10.92
C ASP A 107 2.13 5.00 -11.05
N GLY A 108 2.82 4.15 -11.81
CA GLY A 108 2.49 2.73 -11.95
C GLY A 108 2.75 2.11 -13.29
N LEU A 109 1.95 1.08 -13.56
CA LEU A 109 1.95 0.35 -14.84
C LEU A 109 0.82 0.85 -15.73
N GLU A 110 1.17 1.44 -16.86
CA GLU A 110 0.23 1.81 -17.90
C GLU A 110 0.28 0.80 -19.06
N ARG A 111 -0.84 0.61 -19.73
CA ARG A 111 -0.92 -0.26 -20.91
C ARG A 111 -0.78 0.60 -22.16
N ARG A 112 0.21 0.32 -23.01
CA ARG A 112 0.43 1.02 -24.29
C ARG A 112 -0.64 0.72 -25.33
N SER A 113 -1.17 -0.50 -25.35
CA SER A 113 -2.18 -0.90 -26.32
C SER A 113 -3.49 -1.29 -25.64
N GLY A 114 -4.61 -0.77 -26.15
CA GLY A 114 -5.97 -1.15 -25.74
C GLY A 114 -6.40 -2.56 -26.18
N ARG A 115 -5.50 -3.35 -26.73
CA ARG A 115 -5.78 -4.71 -27.21
C ARG A 115 -5.90 -5.67 -26.03
N TRP A 116 -7.11 -6.12 -25.77
CA TRP A 116 -7.38 -7.23 -24.84
C TRP A 116 -6.89 -8.55 -25.48
N ASN A 117 -5.75 -9.03 -25.03
CA ASN A 117 -5.24 -10.33 -25.47
C ASN A 117 -5.74 -11.43 -24.51
N TRP A 118 -6.90 -11.99 -24.79
CA TRP A 118 -7.57 -13.03 -24.00
C TRP A 118 -6.76 -14.34 -23.90
N GLY A 119 -5.67 -14.48 -24.63
CA GLY A 119 -4.84 -15.68 -24.70
C GLY A 119 -3.63 -15.71 -23.76
N ARG A 120 -3.32 -14.62 -23.06
CA ARG A 120 -2.18 -14.58 -22.12
C ARG A 120 -2.54 -15.36 -20.86
N ARG A 121 -1.93 -16.52 -20.72
CA ARG A 121 -2.11 -17.36 -19.54
C ARG A 121 -1.20 -16.86 -18.42
N SER A 122 -1.71 -16.86 -17.19
CA SER A 122 -0.99 -16.42 -16.02
C SER A 122 0.30 -17.25 -15.81
N LEU A 123 1.44 -16.62 -15.97
CA LEU A 123 2.72 -17.10 -15.47
C LEU A 123 2.74 -16.82 -13.96
N HIS A 124 3.15 -17.79 -13.15
CA HIS A 124 3.37 -17.50 -11.73
C HIS A 124 4.70 -16.79 -11.56
N LEU A 125 4.66 -15.61 -10.98
CA LEU A 125 5.82 -14.75 -10.73
C LEU A 125 5.95 -14.56 -9.23
N ALA A 126 7.12 -14.88 -8.67
CA ALA A 126 7.47 -14.58 -7.30
C ALA A 126 8.58 -13.51 -7.28
N MET A 127 8.32 -12.40 -6.61
CA MET A 127 9.26 -11.30 -6.46
C MET A 127 9.68 -11.15 -5.00
N THR A 128 10.97 -11.13 -4.75
CA THR A 128 11.54 -10.87 -3.44
C THR A 128 12.35 -9.59 -3.51
N VAL A 129 12.05 -8.66 -2.60
CA VAL A 129 12.72 -7.37 -2.55
C VAL A 129 13.24 -7.11 -1.14
N LYS A 130 14.51 -6.75 -1.03
CA LYS A 130 15.06 -6.26 0.23
C LYS A 130 15.23 -4.77 0.14
N VAL A 131 14.67 -4.06 1.11
CA VAL A 131 14.70 -2.59 1.14
C VAL A 131 15.43 -2.06 2.37
N PRO A 132 16.16 -0.95 2.25
CA PRO A 132 16.76 -0.27 3.39
C PRO A 132 15.73 0.18 4.41
N ARG A 133 16.14 0.35 5.66
CA ARG A 133 15.32 1.00 6.68
C ARG A 133 15.03 2.45 6.34
N GLY A 134 13.84 2.92 6.73
CA GLY A 134 13.48 4.33 6.64
C GLY A 134 13.17 4.84 5.24
N VAL A 135 13.05 3.96 4.24
CA VAL A 135 12.58 4.33 2.90
C VAL A 135 11.04 4.48 2.90
N HIS A 136 10.52 5.24 1.94
CA HIS A 136 9.10 5.25 1.62
C HIS A 136 8.82 4.13 0.62
N LEU A 137 7.81 3.31 0.89
CA LEU A 137 7.48 2.16 0.05
C LEU A 137 6.11 2.34 -0.61
N ARG A 138 6.08 2.16 -1.92
CA ARG A 138 4.85 2.04 -2.69
C ARG A 138 4.87 0.76 -3.52
N THR A 139 3.91 -0.13 -3.31
CA THR A 139 3.85 -1.39 -4.05
C THR A 139 2.43 -1.75 -4.44
N SER A 140 2.29 -2.32 -5.63
CA SER A 140 1.01 -2.77 -6.15
C SER A 140 1.15 -4.06 -6.97
N SER A 141 0.30 -5.04 -6.65
CA SER A 141 0.09 -6.23 -7.50
C SER A 141 -1.34 -6.24 -8.03
N GLY A 142 -1.53 -6.52 -9.31
CA GLY A 142 -2.87 -6.74 -9.85
C GLY A 142 -3.47 -8.05 -9.35
N ASN A 143 -2.69 -9.14 -9.41
CA ASN A 143 -3.08 -10.46 -8.94
C ASN A 143 -1.89 -11.12 -8.23
N GLY A 144 -1.97 -11.28 -6.95
CA GLY A 144 -0.95 -11.90 -6.10
C GLY A 144 -0.93 -11.32 -4.70
N ASP A 145 -0.35 -12.06 -3.79
CA ASP A 145 -0.18 -11.64 -2.41
C ASP A 145 0.96 -10.62 -2.29
N VAL A 146 0.79 -9.64 -1.41
CA VAL A 146 1.84 -8.68 -1.09
C VAL A 146 2.15 -8.75 0.40
N SER A 147 3.40 -9.05 0.73
CA SER A 147 3.89 -9.14 2.11
C SER A 147 5.03 -8.16 2.33
N LEU A 148 4.93 -7.33 3.37
CA LEU A 148 5.94 -6.38 3.81
C LEU A 148 6.30 -6.64 5.27
N VAL A 149 7.57 -6.94 5.52
CA VAL A 149 8.16 -7.04 6.87
C VAL A 149 9.47 -6.25 6.89
N ALA A 150 9.38 -4.95 7.11
CA ALA A 150 10.54 -4.06 7.13
C ALA A 150 10.28 -2.75 7.87
N GLY A 151 11.30 -2.19 8.48
CA GLY A 151 11.29 -0.90 9.18
C GLY A 151 11.25 0.30 8.24
N VAL A 152 10.24 0.41 7.38
CA VAL A 152 10.08 1.52 6.43
C VAL A 152 9.43 2.74 7.09
N ALA A 153 9.68 3.93 6.55
CA ALA A 153 9.13 5.17 7.08
C ALA A 153 7.63 5.32 6.80
N GLU A 154 7.20 4.93 5.61
CA GLU A 154 5.80 4.96 5.17
C GLU A 154 5.58 3.78 4.22
N ALA A 155 4.39 3.18 4.26
CA ALA A 155 4.02 2.10 3.35
C ALA A 155 2.67 2.35 2.68
N ARG A 156 2.66 2.25 1.36
CA ARG A 156 1.45 2.25 0.55
C ARG A 156 1.41 0.97 -0.28
N VAL A 157 0.53 0.04 0.11
CA VAL A 157 0.51 -1.34 -0.39
C VAL A 157 -0.86 -1.70 -0.91
N SER A 158 -0.92 -2.21 -2.14
CA SER A 158 -2.20 -2.61 -2.73
C SER A 158 -2.13 -3.95 -3.48
N SER A 159 -3.22 -4.70 -3.47
CA SER A 159 -3.44 -5.84 -4.35
C SER A 159 -4.85 -5.76 -4.97
N GLY A 160 -4.96 -6.11 -6.25
CA GLY A 160 -6.28 -6.27 -6.87
C GLY A 160 -6.95 -7.55 -6.38
N ASN A 161 -6.25 -8.68 -6.48
CA ASN A 161 -6.72 -9.98 -6.01
C ASN A 161 -5.57 -10.67 -5.27
N GLY A 162 -5.60 -10.65 -3.98
CA GLY A 162 -4.60 -11.26 -3.13
C GLY A 162 -4.60 -10.64 -1.74
N LYS A 163 -3.90 -11.28 -0.84
CA LYS A 163 -3.76 -10.82 0.53
C LYS A 163 -2.70 -9.74 0.64
N VAL A 164 -2.95 -8.77 1.49
CA VAL A 164 -1.98 -7.73 1.84
C VAL A 164 -1.60 -7.91 3.31
N ARG A 165 -0.32 -8.14 3.59
CA ARG A 165 0.24 -8.25 4.94
C ARG A 165 1.36 -7.26 5.14
N ILE A 166 1.25 -6.45 6.18
CA ILE A 166 2.21 -5.38 6.49
C ILE A 166 2.60 -5.48 7.95
N SER A 167 3.90 -5.41 8.22
CA SER A 167 4.44 -5.34 9.58
C SER A 167 5.72 -4.50 9.62
N GLY A 168 5.91 -3.77 10.74
CA GLY A 168 7.16 -3.06 11.05
C GLY A 168 7.25 -1.64 10.47
N VAL A 169 6.15 -0.98 10.14
CA VAL A 169 6.15 0.38 9.58
C VAL A 169 6.21 1.44 10.68
N ASN A 170 7.17 2.37 10.56
CA ASN A 170 7.38 3.41 11.57
C ASN A 170 6.46 4.63 11.42
N GLY A 171 5.83 4.83 10.26
CA GLY A 171 4.93 5.94 9.97
C GLY A 171 3.59 5.49 9.43
N ARG A 172 3.07 6.25 8.48
CA ARG A 172 1.76 6.01 7.87
C ARG A 172 1.70 4.71 7.08
N VAL A 173 0.59 3.99 7.23
CA VAL A 173 0.25 2.80 6.43
C VAL A 173 -1.04 3.05 5.65
N ASP A 174 -1.01 2.81 4.34
CA ASP A 174 -2.20 2.76 3.48
C ASP A 174 -2.22 1.38 2.78
N ALA A 175 -3.11 0.50 3.23
CA ALA A 175 -3.20 -0.88 2.81
C ALA A 175 -4.54 -1.16 2.13
N SER A 176 -4.54 -1.79 0.95
CA SER A 176 -5.79 -2.10 0.27
C SER A 176 -5.77 -3.40 -0.52
N SER A 177 -6.90 -4.13 -0.52
CA SER A 177 -7.13 -5.25 -1.44
C SER A 177 -8.52 -5.13 -2.08
N GLY A 178 -8.62 -5.47 -3.36
CA GLY A 178 -9.92 -5.62 -4.00
C GLY A 178 -10.63 -6.88 -3.52
N ASN A 179 -9.93 -8.02 -3.57
CA ASN A 179 -10.43 -9.31 -3.12
C ASN A 179 -9.35 -10.03 -2.32
N GLY A 180 -9.36 -9.89 -1.03
CA GLY A 180 -8.40 -10.55 -0.15
C GLY A 180 -8.35 -9.89 1.22
N GLU A 181 -7.80 -10.62 2.13
CA GLU A 181 -7.56 -10.18 3.50
C GLU A 181 -6.50 -9.06 3.54
N VAL A 182 -6.72 -8.07 4.38
CA VAL A 182 -5.73 -7.02 4.69
C VAL A 182 -5.34 -7.15 6.16
N THR A 183 -4.06 -7.40 6.40
CA THR A 183 -3.50 -7.49 7.75
C THR A 183 -2.42 -6.43 7.93
N VAL A 184 -2.52 -5.62 8.98
CA VAL A 184 -1.50 -4.64 9.37
C VAL A 184 -1.14 -4.87 10.83
N ASP A 185 0.14 -5.02 11.11
CA ASP A 185 0.66 -5.21 12.47
C ASP A 185 1.92 -4.38 12.70
N ASN A 186 2.23 -4.05 13.97
CA ASN A 186 3.43 -3.30 14.34
C ASN A 186 3.62 -1.98 13.56
N ALA A 187 2.55 -1.17 13.46
CA ALA A 187 2.63 0.16 12.86
C ALA A 187 2.60 1.24 13.95
N SER A 188 3.51 2.21 13.84
CA SER A 188 3.62 3.29 14.83
C SER A 188 2.81 4.54 14.46
N GLY A 189 2.50 4.74 13.18
CA GLY A 189 1.74 5.87 12.67
C GLY A 189 0.27 5.56 12.36
N PRO A 190 -0.42 6.51 11.72
CA PRO A 190 -1.80 6.32 11.28
C PRO A 190 -1.94 5.16 10.28
N VAL A 191 -3.01 4.37 10.43
CA VAL A 191 -3.31 3.23 9.56
C VAL A 191 -4.62 3.45 8.83
N GLN A 192 -4.59 3.29 7.52
CA GLN A 192 -5.77 3.19 6.67
C GLN A 192 -5.77 1.83 5.97
N ALA A 193 -6.79 0.99 6.23
CA ALA A 193 -6.88 -0.35 5.66
C ALA A 193 -8.24 -0.59 5.00
N ARG A 194 -8.24 -1.12 3.77
CA ARG A 194 -9.47 -1.33 3.00
C ARG A 194 -9.46 -2.69 2.31
N SER A 195 -10.60 -3.38 2.36
CA SER A 195 -10.87 -4.53 1.51
C SER A 195 -12.22 -4.39 0.80
N GLY A 196 -12.28 -4.80 -0.46
CA GLY A 196 -13.57 -4.96 -1.14
C GLY A 196 -14.29 -6.21 -0.64
N ASN A 197 -13.60 -7.35 -0.67
CA ASN A 197 -14.11 -8.63 -0.21
C ASN A 197 -13.02 -9.36 0.59
N GLY A 198 -13.08 -9.30 1.87
CA GLY A 198 -12.14 -9.96 2.78
C GLY A 198 -12.06 -9.24 4.12
N ASP A 199 -11.55 -9.93 5.09
CA ASP A 199 -11.38 -9.42 6.44
C ASP A 199 -10.28 -8.35 6.49
N VAL A 200 -10.46 -7.38 7.38
CA VAL A 200 -9.44 -6.39 7.74
C VAL A 200 -9.02 -6.62 9.19
N THR A 201 -7.79 -7.02 9.39
CA THR A 201 -7.23 -7.26 10.73
C THR A 201 -6.09 -6.27 10.99
N ILE A 202 -6.21 -5.51 12.06
CA ILE A 202 -5.18 -4.54 12.47
C ILE A 202 -4.83 -4.82 13.92
N GLY A 203 -3.56 -5.11 14.18
CA GLY A 203 -3.02 -5.39 15.50
C GLY A 203 -1.81 -4.54 15.85
N THR A 204 -1.57 -4.32 17.12
CA THR A 204 -0.39 -3.67 17.69
C THR A 204 -0.05 -2.35 16.98
N VAL A 205 -1.03 -1.43 16.89
CA VAL A 205 -0.83 -0.10 16.30
C VAL A 205 -0.99 0.99 17.34
N ASN A 206 -0.21 2.06 17.19
CA ASN A 206 -0.17 3.18 18.14
C ASN A 206 -0.88 4.44 17.60
N GLY A 207 -1.12 4.53 16.32
CA GLY A 207 -1.79 5.66 15.67
C GLY A 207 -3.29 5.46 15.52
N PRO A 208 -4.02 6.50 15.05
CA PRO A 208 -5.42 6.40 14.69
C PRO A 208 -5.62 5.42 13.51
N VAL A 209 -6.75 4.72 13.52
CA VAL A 209 -7.06 3.69 12.54
C VAL A 209 -8.36 4.01 11.82
N ASN A 210 -8.32 3.92 10.50
CA ASN A 210 -9.51 3.89 9.64
C ASN A 210 -9.54 2.56 8.86
N ALA A 211 -10.60 1.77 9.03
CA ALA A 211 -10.71 0.49 8.36
C ALA A 211 -12.07 0.31 7.70
N SER A 212 -12.07 -0.25 6.49
CA SER A 212 -13.32 -0.55 5.78
C SER A 212 -13.27 -1.88 5.03
N SER A 213 -14.40 -2.61 5.04
CA SER A 213 -14.62 -3.78 4.21
C SER A 213 -15.98 -3.72 3.55
N GLY A 214 -16.06 -4.15 2.28
CA GLY A 214 -17.36 -4.36 1.64
C GLY A 214 -18.05 -5.61 2.19
N ASN A 215 -17.32 -6.73 2.22
CA ASN A 215 -17.79 -8.00 2.75
C ASN A 215 -16.65 -8.67 3.53
N GLY A 216 -16.72 -8.60 4.82
CA GLY A 216 -15.74 -9.19 5.75
C GLY A 216 -15.76 -8.52 7.11
N ASP A 217 -15.19 -9.21 8.06
CA ASP A 217 -15.05 -8.73 9.43
C ASP A 217 -13.93 -7.69 9.53
N ILE A 218 -14.10 -6.75 10.43
CA ILE A 218 -13.06 -5.79 10.82
C ILE A 218 -12.68 -6.07 12.26
N ARG A 219 -11.41 -6.39 12.49
CA ARG A 219 -10.84 -6.60 13.82
C ARG A 219 -9.67 -5.65 14.02
N VAL A 220 -9.78 -4.80 15.02
CA VAL A 220 -8.75 -3.80 15.32
C VAL A 220 -8.36 -3.89 16.79
N ARG A 221 -7.06 -3.93 17.06
CA ARG A 221 -6.49 -3.87 18.40
C ARG A 221 -5.50 -2.72 18.50
N MET A 222 -5.75 -1.83 19.43
CA MET A 222 -4.89 -0.70 19.75
C MET A 222 -4.49 -0.79 21.22
N ASP A 223 -3.23 -1.11 21.49
CA ASP A 223 -2.75 -1.19 22.89
C ASP A 223 -2.41 0.18 23.45
N LYS A 224 -2.02 1.10 22.58
CA LYS A 224 -1.81 2.53 22.88
C LYS A 224 -2.42 3.35 21.77
N LEU A 225 -2.92 4.51 22.09
CA LEU A 225 -3.52 5.39 21.10
C LEU A 225 -2.95 6.81 21.26
N SER A 226 -2.06 7.16 20.35
CA SER A 226 -1.48 8.50 20.25
C SER A 226 -2.32 9.40 19.34
N GLY A 227 -2.26 10.72 19.58
CA GLY A 227 -3.01 11.70 18.80
C GLY A 227 -4.46 11.84 19.24
N SER A 228 -5.19 12.72 18.57
CA SER A 228 -6.60 13.04 18.83
C SER A 228 -7.50 12.85 17.61
N ASP A 229 -6.96 12.28 16.55
CA ASP A 229 -7.68 12.13 15.27
C ASP A 229 -8.87 11.18 15.40
N ASP A 230 -9.88 11.46 14.63
CA ASP A 230 -11.10 10.66 14.52
C ASP A 230 -10.78 9.28 13.90
N MET A 231 -11.59 8.28 14.27
CA MET A 231 -11.47 6.93 13.75
C MET A 231 -12.79 6.47 13.14
N GLU A 232 -12.70 5.75 12.02
CA GLU A 232 -13.87 5.23 11.33
C GLU A 232 -13.69 3.75 10.94
N PHE A 233 -14.70 2.94 11.29
CA PHE A 233 -14.77 1.52 10.99
C PHE A 233 -16.08 1.21 10.28
N SER A 234 -16.01 0.70 9.05
CA SER A 234 -17.20 0.46 8.23
C SER A 234 -17.16 -0.89 7.52
N SER A 235 -18.15 -1.76 7.78
CA SER A 235 -18.35 -2.99 7.02
C SER A 235 -19.71 -2.96 6.33
N GLY A 236 -19.79 -3.43 5.08
CA GLY A 236 -21.09 -3.69 4.45
C GLY A 236 -21.75 -4.92 5.07
N ASN A 237 -21.03 -6.03 5.13
CA ASN A 237 -21.47 -7.29 5.73
C ASN A 237 -20.33 -7.90 6.55
N GLY A 238 -20.42 -7.83 7.85
CA GLY A 238 -19.44 -8.40 8.77
C GLY A 238 -19.48 -7.77 10.15
N ARG A 239 -18.83 -8.44 11.09
CA ARG A 239 -18.64 -7.94 12.44
C ARG A 239 -17.57 -6.85 12.46
N VAL A 240 -17.76 -5.86 13.32
CA VAL A 240 -16.74 -4.85 13.61
C VAL A 240 -16.36 -4.95 15.08
N GLU A 241 -15.14 -5.38 15.37
CA GLU A 241 -14.61 -5.50 16.72
C GLU A 241 -13.42 -4.54 16.87
N VAL A 242 -13.50 -3.66 17.86
CA VAL A 242 -12.45 -2.68 18.16
C VAL A 242 -12.03 -2.81 19.61
N VAL A 243 -10.79 -3.22 19.84
CA VAL A 243 -10.17 -3.32 21.17
C VAL A 243 -9.32 -2.06 21.37
N VAL A 244 -9.63 -1.30 22.42
CA VAL A 244 -8.98 -0.02 22.73
C VAL A 244 -8.40 -0.02 24.14
N PRO A 245 -7.43 0.86 24.45
CA PRO A 245 -6.85 0.97 25.79
C PRO A 245 -7.91 1.22 26.86
N SER A 246 -7.61 0.84 28.10
CA SER A 246 -8.54 0.97 29.24
C SER A 246 -8.90 2.42 29.58
N ASP A 247 -8.04 3.37 29.26
CA ASP A 247 -8.20 4.82 29.45
C ASP A 247 -8.82 5.54 28.23
N PHE A 248 -9.35 4.77 27.28
CA PHE A 248 -9.95 5.29 26.06
C PHE A 248 -11.09 6.27 26.33
N SER A 249 -11.06 7.41 25.66
CA SER A 249 -12.08 8.43 25.71
C SER A 249 -12.47 8.85 24.30
N ALA A 250 -13.79 8.88 24.01
CA ALA A 250 -14.30 9.25 22.68
C ALA A 250 -15.78 9.64 22.69
N GLU A 251 -16.17 10.41 21.70
CA GLU A 251 -17.56 10.50 21.26
C GLU A 251 -17.88 9.36 20.30
N VAL A 252 -18.75 8.44 20.71
CA VAL A 252 -19.08 7.24 19.95
C VAL A 252 -20.35 7.43 19.16
N GLU A 253 -20.31 7.10 17.88
CA GLU A 253 -21.46 6.97 17.00
C GLU A 253 -21.39 5.61 16.30
N ALA A 254 -22.24 4.66 16.70
CA ALA A 254 -22.27 3.33 16.13
C ALA A 254 -23.68 3.00 15.61
N ASN A 255 -23.75 2.43 14.40
CA ASN A 255 -25.02 2.09 13.74
C ASN A 255 -24.92 0.76 12.99
N SER A 256 -25.73 -0.23 13.36
CA SER A 256 -25.91 -1.49 12.64
C SER A 256 -27.28 -1.53 11.97
N GLY A 257 -27.36 -1.95 10.71
CA GLY A 257 -28.63 -2.23 10.05
C GLY A 257 -29.31 -3.45 10.69
N ASN A 258 -28.58 -4.56 10.74
CA ASN A 258 -29.03 -5.82 11.36
C ASN A 258 -27.92 -6.37 12.28
N GLY A 259 -28.01 -6.08 13.58
CA GLY A 259 -27.05 -6.56 14.55
C GLY A 259 -27.18 -5.86 15.89
N ARG A 260 -26.31 -6.25 16.81
CA ARG A 260 -26.26 -5.69 18.15
C ARG A 260 -24.94 -4.93 18.36
N ILE A 261 -25.01 -3.86 19.13
CA ILE A 261 -23.85 -3.08 19.54
C ILE A 261 -23.62 -3.33 21.02
N THR A 262 -22.40 -3.71 21.38
CA THR A 262 -21.96 -3.95 22.76
C THR A 262 -20.69 -3.17 23.07
N THR A 263 -20.50 -2.82 24.34
CA THR A 263 -19.29 -2.15 24.82
C THR A 263 -18.95 -2.56 26.23
N ASP A 264 -17.66 -2.70 26.53
CA ASP A 264 -17.13 -2.96 27.87
C ASP A 264 -16.95 -1.67 28.68
N PHE A 265 -17.13 -0.52 28.06
CA PHE A 265 -16.96 0.79 28.69
C PHE A 265 -18.29 1.33 29.24
N PRO A 266 -18.29 2.00 30.39
CA PRO A 266 -19.41 2.83 30.77
C PRO A 266 -19.57 3.97 29.73
N ILE A 267 -20.80 4.14 29.25
CA ILE A 267 -21.12 5.14 28.23
C ILE A 267 -22.26 6.04 28.71
N THR A 268 -22.05 7.33 28.59
CA THR A 268 -23.11 8.34 28.79
C THR A 268 -23.88 8.50 27.49
N ILE A 269 -25.12 8.00 27.46
CA ILE A 269 -25.94 7.96 26.25
C ILE A 269 -26.59 9.31 25.97
N ARG A 270 -26.58 9.73 24.70
CA ARG A 270 -27.33 10.88 24.20
C ARG A 270 -28.46 10.38 23.26
N GLY A 271 -29.69 10.53 23.71
CA GLY A 271 -30.90 10.17 22.94
C GLY A 271 -31.52 8.83 23.35
N LYS A 272 -32.20 8.17 22.40
CA LYS A 272 -32.89 6.90 22.67
C LYS A 272 -31.93 5.73 22.56
N LEU A 273 -31.97 4.84 23.56
CA LEU A 273 -31.24 3.59 23.52
C LEU A 273 -31.86 2.63 22.51
N SER A 274 -31.06 2.05 21.65
CA SER A 274 -31.47 1.02 20.70
C SER A 274 -30.38 -0.06 20.61
N PRO A 275 -30.72 -1.34 20.48
CA PRO A 275 -29.72 -2.41 20.32
C PRO A 275 -28.82 -2.24 19.09
N SER A 276 -29.32 -1.56 18.06
CA SER A 276 -28.62 -1.36 16.78
C SER A 276 -28.07 0.04 16.56
N ARG A 277 -28.28 0.95 17.53
CA ARG A 277 -27.77 2.32 17.42
C ARG A 277 -27.30 2.82 18.78
N LEU A 278 -26.06 3.28 18.82
CA LEU A 278 -25.43 3.83 20.00
C LEU A 278 -24.85 5.20 19.67
N ARG A 279 -25.26 6.22 20.45
CA ARG A 279 -24.66 7.54 20.43
C ARG A 279 -24.42 7.97 21.88
N GLY A 280 -23.18 8.25 22.19
CA GLY A 280 -22.81 8.59 23.57
C GLY A 280 -21.35 8.95 23.70
N THR A 281 -20.95 9.14 24.95
CA THR A 281 -19.58 9.53 25.30
C THR A 281 -18.97 8.49 26.22
N ILE A 282 -17.79 7.99 25.86
CA ILE A 282 -16.91 7.18 26.72
C ILE A 282 -15.89 8.12 27.35
N GLY A 283 -15.71 8.01 28.67
CA GLY A 283 -14.77 8.84 29.43
C GLY A 283 -15.06 10.35 29.26
N ASN A 284 -14.05 11.12 28.96
CA ASN A 284 -14.15 12.57 28.79
C ASN A 284 -14.53 13.01 27.35
N GLY A 285 -14.78 12.07 26.45
CA GLY A 285 -15.03 12.38 25.04
C GLY A 285 -13.74 12.75 24.28
N GLY A 286 -13.81 13.74 23.41
CA GLY A 286 -12.70 14.20 22.59
C GLY A 286 -12.81 13.71 21.16
N ARG A 287 -11.94 12.74 20.75
CA ARG A 287 -12.00 12.16 19.38
C ARG A 287 -13.33 11.53 19.07
N ARG A 288 -13.68 11.46 17.81
CA ARG A 288 -14.88 10.73 17.37
C ARG A 288 -14.52 9.30 16.97
N LEU A 289 -15.29 8.35 17.49
CA LEU A 289 -15.30 6.96 17.06
C LEU A 289 -16.59 6.68 16.30
N ARG A 290 -16.49 6.54 14.98
CA ARG A 290 -17.61 6.17 14.12
C ARG A 290 -17.51 4.71 13.71
N MET A 291 -18.58 3.95 13.93
CA MET A 291 -18.67 2.55 13.55
C MET A 291 -19.98 2.30 12.79
N SER A 292 -19.90 1.56 11.67
CA SER A 292 -21.07 1.22 10.89
C SER A 292 -20.96 -0.18 10.29
N THR A 293 -22.09 -0.93 10.29
CA THR A 293 -22.21 -2.16 9.51
C THR A 293 -23.64 -2.29 8.97
N GLY A 294 -23.78 -2.81 7.76
CA GLY A 294 -25.08 -3.15 7.22
C GLY A 294 -25.65 -4.38 7.92
N ASN A 295 -24.87 -5.47 7.97
CA ASN A 295 -25.26 -6.72 8.61
C ASN A 295 -24.10 -7.25 9.46
N GLY A 296 -24.26 -7.22 10.78
CA GLY A 296 -23.26 -7.72 11.73
C GLY A 296 -23.32 -7.04 13.09
N SER A 297 -22.70 -7.65 14.07
CA SER A 297 -22.54 -7.07 15.42
C SER A 297 -21.36 -6.09 15.44
N MET A 298 -21.42 -5.15 16.36
CA MET A 298 -20.30 -4.25 16.66
C MET A 298 -19.93 -4.35 18.14
N GLU A 299 -18.63 -4.41 18.41
CA GLU A 299 -18.10 -4.58 19.76
C GLU A 299 -16.99 -3.57 20.03
N ILE A 300 -17.10 -2.79 21.11
CA ILE A 300 -16.02 -1.95 21.62
C ILE A 300 -15.51 -2.60 22.90
N ARG A 301 -14.32 -3.18 22.83
CA ARG A 301 -13.74 -3.96 23.92
C ARG A 301 -12.58 -3.23 24.58
N ARG A 302 -12.35 -3.56 25.84
CA ARG A 302 -11.21 -3.06 26.61
C ARG A 302 -10.01 -3.98 26.40
N ALA A 303 -8.84 -3.41 26.12
CA ALA A 303 -7.59 -4.15 26.17
C ALA A 303 -7.32 -4.64 27.59
N THR A 304 -7.01 -5.91 27.73
CA THR A 304 -6.67 -6.58 29.00
C THR A 304 -5.17 -6.66 29.15
#